data_e4d63f8fe13b4db634e5d79b7b547ce3
#
_entry.id   e4d63f8fe13b4db634e5d79b7b547ce3
#
_cell.length_a   1.000
_cell.length_b   1.000
_cell.length_c   1.000
_cell.angle_alpha   90.00
_cell.angle_beta   90.00
_cell.angle_gamma   90.00
#
_symmetry.space_group_name_H-M   'P 1'
#
loop_
_entity.id
_entity.type
_entity.pdbx_description
1 polymer ?
#
loop_
_entity_poly.entity_id
_entity_poly.type
_entity_poly.pdbx_seq_one_letter_code
_entity_poly.pdbx_strand_id
1 'polypeptide(L)'
;MRITSDMKIKDVLKINEHMMDAFTWISPSFERLRNPTLRRAMSGRVSVGQAARIGRLPLTEALYVLNLTAGEDEKRLTCELGLSARESFQYQPDNSGKPRELLGLRDDDRHVVFVDVMPQAQQDEDPQPAIMHGLTELRDNEDVLLVRHAFDPIPLRDLFAHRGFASWAEERYPNNWYIYFYRPTALAGAVADPPAAVVGSVRAMAAGA
;
A
#
# COMPACT_ATOMS: atom_id res chain seq x y z
N MET A 1 2.69 16.85 1.02
CA MET A 1 2.76 17.75 -0.19
C MET A 1 2.02 17.05 -1.31
N ARG A 2 0.94 17.65 -1.78
CA ARG A 2 0.05 17.02 -2.77
C ARG A 2 0.59 17.10 -4.18
N ILE A 3 0.57 16.00 -4.89
CA ILE A 3 0.97 15.88 -6.30
C ILE A 3 -0.23 16.22 -7.19
N THR A 4 0.00 17.12 -8.16
CA THR A 4 -1.01 17.56 -9.13
C THR A 4 -0.60 17.21 -10.56
N SER A 5 -1.55 17.28 -11.49
CA SER A 5 -1.34 16.97 -12.92
C SER A 5 -0.24 17.81 -13.58
N ASP A 6 -0.04 19.04 -13.10
CA ASP A 6 0.87 20.00 -13.72
C ASP A 6 2.30 19.90 -13.21
N MET A 7 2.50 19.21 -12.06
CA MET A 7 3.82 19.02 -11.49
C MET A 7 4.72 18.24 -12.47
N LYS A 8 5.99 18.66 -12.53
CA LYS A 8 6.96 17.97 -13.37
C LYS A 8 7.46 16.70 -12.70
N ILE A 9 7.71 15.67 -13.51
CA ILE A 9 8.22 14.39 -13.00
C ILE A 9 9.47 14.60 -12.12
N LYS A 10 10.37 15.52 -12.50
CA LYS A 10 11.58 15.81 -11.71
C LYS A 10 11.29 16.28 -10.29
N ASP A 11 10.19 17.00 -10.09
CA ASP A 11 9.83 17.54 -8.79
C ASP A 11 9.12 16.49 -7.94
N VAL A 12 8.31 15.63 -8.57
CA VAL A 12 7.71 14.48 -7.94
C VAL A 12 8.77 13.48 -7.48
N LEU A 13 9.79 13.19 -8.29
CA LEU A 13 10.88 12.28 -7.95
C LEU A 13 11.76 12.75 -6.77
N LYS A 14 11.64 14.00 -6.34
CA LYS A 14 12.35 14.54 -5.18
C LYS A 14 11.58 14.37 -3.86
N ILE A 15 10.31 13.99 -3.92
CA ILE A 15 9.46 13.92 -2.73
C ILE A 15 9.94 12.82 -1.80
N ASN A 16 10.17 11.61 -2.32
CA ASN A 16 10.80 10.51 -1.61
C ASN A 16 11.43 9.51 -2.59
N GLU A 17 12.18 8.55 -2.08
CA GLU A 17 12.89 7.54 -2.88
C GLU A 17 11.96 6.55 -3.59
N HIS A 18 10.75 6.32 -3.09
CA HIS A 18 9.78 5.38 -3.66
C HIS A 18 9.04 5.93 -4.88
N MET A 19 9.19 7.24 -5.20
CA MET A 19 8.51 7.84 -6.35
C MET A 19 8.91 7.18 -7.68
N MET A 20 10.15 6.73 -7.81
CA MET A 20 10.59 6.03 -9.01
C MET A 20 9.85 4.70 -9.18
N ASP A 21 9.69 3.97 -8.08
CA ASP A 21 8.99 2.68 -8.08
C ASP A 21 7.49 2.89 -8.36
N ALA A 22 6.90 3.95 -7.82
CA ALA A 22 5.52 4.33 -8.14
C ALA A 22 5.33 4.61 -9.63
N PHE A 23 6.23 5.36 -10.28
CA PHE A 23 6.16 5.57 -11.72
C PHE A 23 6.31 4.25 -12.51
N THR A 24 7.23 3.39 -12.12
CA THR A 24 7.44 2.08 -12.77
C THR A 24 6.23 1.17 -12.56
N TRP A 25 5.63 1.20 -11.37
CA TRP A 25 4.39 0.46 -11.08
C TRP A 25 3.22 0.94 -11.94
N ILE A 26 3.05 2.27 -12.08
CA ILE A 26 2.04 2.87 -12.94
C ILE A 26 2.20 2.40 -14.39
N SER A 27 3.42 2.42 -14.92
CA SER A 27 3.69 1.90 -16.26
C SER A 27 5.14 1.45 -16.42
N PRO A 28 5.37 0.22 -16.93
CA PRO A 28 6.72 -0.28 -17.25
C PRO A 28 7.51 0.66 -18.19
N SER A 29 6.84 1.49 -18.97
CA SER A 29 7.48 2.49 -19.84
C SER A 29 8.35 3.48 -19.06
N PHE A 30 8.07 3.69 -17.78
CA PHE A 30 8.85 4.58 -16.92
C PHE A 30 10.13 3.95 -16.35
N GLU A 31 10.35 2.64 -16.54
CA GLU A 31 11.63 1.99 -16.22
C GLU A 31 12.82 2.76 -16.82
N ARG A 32 12.64 3.34 -17.99
CA ARG A 32 13.66 4.17 -18.67
C ARG A 32 14.11 5.40 -17.86
N LEU A 33 13.29 5.87 -16.93
CA LEU A 33 13.63 6.97 -16.02
C LEU A 33 14.67 6.56 -14.96
N ARG A 34 14.94 5.26 -14.77
CA ARG A 34 16.03 4.77 -13.94
C ARG A 34 17.40 5.16 -14.52
N ASN A 35 17.48 5.32 -15.83
CA ASN A 35 18.68 5.85 -16.48
C ASN A 35 18.84 7.34 -16.15
N PRO A 36 19.95 7.77 -15.49
CA PRO A 36 20.14 9.15 -15.06
C PRO A 36 20.15 10.17 -16.22
N THR A 37 20.66 9.79 -17.38
CA THR A 37 20.74 10.66 -18.56
C THR A 37 19.35 10.94 -19.13
N LEU A 38 18.55 9.88 -19.31
CA LEU A 38 17.17 10.02 -19.79
C LEU A 38 16.31 10.76 -18.78
N ARG A 39 16.48 10.47 -17.48
CA ARG A 39 15.78 11.17 -16.42
C ARG A 39 16.04 12.65 -16.44
N ARG A 40 17.29 13.12 -16.58
CA ARG A 40 17.63 14.54 -16.69
C ARG A 40 17.00 15.19 -17.91
N ALA A 41 17.00 14.50 -19.06
CA ALA A 41 16.47 15.06 -20.31
C ALA A 41 14.93 15.18 -20.29
N MET A 42 14.22 14.22 -19.71
CA MET A 42 12.76 14.08 -19.83
C MET A 42 12.00 14.59 -18.61
N SER A 43 12.50 14.36 -17.41
CA SER A 43 11.74 14.61 -16.16
C SER A 43 11.43 16.09 -15.91
N GLY A 44 12.25 16.99 -16.43
CA GLY A 44 12.03 18.45 -16.33
C GLY A 44 11.01 19.00 -17.33
N ARG A 45 10.70 18.27 -18.39
CA ARG A 45 9.80 18.70 -19.47
C ARG A 45 8.41 18.10 -19.34
N VAL A 46 8.31 16.87 -18.87
CA VAL A 46 7.08 16.10 -18.81
C VAL A 46 6.37 16.33 -17.47
N SER A 47 5.07 16.65 -17.53
CA SER A 47 4.22 16.73 -16.33
C SER A 47 3.61 15.37 -16.01
N VAL A 48 3.07 15.22 -14.78
CA VAL A 48 2.33 14.02 -14.34
C VAL A 48 1.18 13.70 -15.30
N GLY A 49 0.40 14.72 -15.71
CA GLY A 49 -0.69 14.51 -16.65
C GLY A 49 -0.24 14.05 -18.04
N GLN A 50 0.93 14.52 -18.50
CA GLN A 50 1.52 14.03 -19.76
C GLN A 50 2.06 12.60 -19.59
N ALA A 51 2.65 12.29 -18.42
CA ALA A 51 3.12 10.95 -18.09
C ALA A 51 1.97 9.94 -18.07
N ALA A 52 0.84 10.28 -17.44
CA ALA A 52 -0.35 9.43 -17.45
C ALA A 52 -0.83 9.10 -18.87
N ARG A 53 -0.85 10.08 -19.77
CA ARG A 53 -1.20 9.85 -21.19
C ARG A 53 -0.21 8.95 -21.89
N ILE A 54 1.10 9.14 -21.67
CA ILE A 54 2.17 8.30 -22.25
C ILE A 54 2.03 6.86 -21.74
N GLY A 55 1.73 6.70 -20.44
CA GLY A 55 1.49 5.41 -19.80
C GLY A 55 0.13 4.77 -20.17
N ARG A 56 -0.74 5.49 -20.90
CA ARG A 56 -2.12 5.07 -21.23
C ARG A 56 -2.97 4.79 -19.98
N LEU A 57 -2.78 5.62 -18.94
CA LEU A 57 -3.46 5.49 -17.66
C LEU A 57 -4.46 6.62 -17.46
N PRO A 58 -5.58 6.37 -16.76
CA PRO A 58 -6.41 7.42 -16.24
C PRO A 58 -5.59 8.36 -15.33
N LEU A 59 -5.75 9.67 -15.52
CA LEU A 59 -5.04 10.66 -14.71
C LEU A 59 -5.34 10.52 -13.21
N THR A 60 -6.59 10.20 -12.88
CA THR A 60 -7.04 9.97 -11.50
C THR A 60 -6.29 8.83 -10.83
N GLU A 61 -6.07 7.73 -11.56
CA GLU A 61 -5.29 6.58 -11.07
C GLU A 61 -3.83 6.95 -10.82
N ALA A 62 -3.19 7.61 -11.79
CA ALA A 62 -1.82 8.06 -11.65
C ALA A 62 -1.65 9.02 -10.44
N LEU A 63 -2.59 9.96 -10.27
CA LEU A 63 -2.58 10.88 -9.13
C LEU A 63 -2.84 10.16 -7.81
N TYR A 64 -3.73 9.17 -7.80
CA TYR A 64 -4.02 8.37 -6.62
C TYR A 64 -2.77 7.64 -6.13
N VAL A 65 -2.16 6.84 -6.99
CA VAL A 65 -0.96 6.06 -6.65
C VAL A 65 0.20 6.95 -6.21
N LEU A 66 0.48 8.03 -6.95
CA LEU A 66 1.58 8.94 -6.62
C LEU A 66 1.36 9.65 -5.28
N ASN A 67 0.14 10.11 -5.00
CA ASN A 67 -0.16 10.76 -3.72
C ASN A 67 -0.17 9.77 -2.55
N LEU A 68 -0.63 8.52 -2.75
CA LEU A 68 -0.51 7.48 -1.75
C LEU A 68 0.96 7.18 -1.42
N THR A 69 1.81 7.05 -2.46
CA THR A 69 3.25 6.83 -2.28
C THR A 69 3.93 8.04 -1.63
N ALA A 70 3.42 9.25 -1.86
CA ALA A 70 3.84 10.44 -1.14
C ALA A 70 3.36 10.47 0.32
N GLY A 71 2.46 9.55 0.71
CA GLY A 71 1.93 9.38 2.06
C GLY A 71 0.74 10.26 2.38
N GLU A 72 0.02 10.76 1.39
CA GLU A 72 -1.26 11.43 1.62
C GLU A 72 -2.29 10.45 2.20
N ASP A 73 -3.22 10.97 2.99
CA ASP A 73 -4.30 10.20 3.61
C ASP A 73 -5.22 9.57 2.54
N GLU A 74 -5.45 8.26 2.64
CA GLU A 74 -6.19 7.50 1.63
C GLU A 74 -7.66 7.90 1.57
N LYS A 75 -8.32 8.07 2.72
CA LYS A 75 -9.74 8.43 2.77
C LYS A 75 -9.97 9.80 2.14
N ARG A 76 -9.06 10.74 2.43
CA ARG A 76 -9.10 12.07 1.86
C ARG A 76 -8.89 12.04 0.36
N LEU A 77 -7.92 11.29 -0.14
CA LEU A 77 -7.65 11.15 -1.58
C LEU A 77 -8.84 10.54 -2.31
N THR A 78 -9.43 9.48 -1.77
CA THR A 78 -10.60 8.81 -2.33
C THR A 78 -11.77 9.77 -2.48
N CYS A 79 -12.04 10.55 -1.43
CA CYS A 79 -13.10 11.56 -1.44
C CYS A 79 -12.84 12.67 -2.48
N GLU A 80 -11.62 13.22 -2.49
CA GLU A 80 -11.28 14.38 -3.34
C GLU A 80 -11.16 14.02 -4.83
N LEU A 81 -10.72 12.79 -5.15
CA LEU A 81 -10.65 12.30 -6.52
C LEU A 81 -11.98 11.74 -7.03
N GLY A 82 -13.03 11.73 -6.17
CA GLY A 82 -14.34 11.19 -6.52
C GLY A 82 -14.33 9.68 -6.77
N LEU A 83 -13.38 8.98 -6.16
CA LEU A 83 -13.25 7.54 -6.32
C LEU A 83 -14.22 6.85 -5.35
N SER A 84 -15.03 5.94 -5.87
CA SER A 84 -15.76 5.02 -5.01
C SER A 84 -14.77 3.96 -4.50
N ALA A 85 -14.96 3.47 -3.28
CA ALA A 85 -14.16 2.36 -2.72
C ALA A 85 -14.18 1.08 -3.60
N ARG A 86 -14.98 1.06 -4.67
CA ARG A 86 -15.11 -0.03 -5.64
C ARG A 86 -14.19 0.10 -6.86
N GLU A 87 -13.68 1.28 -7.12
CA GLU A 87 -12.77 1.50 -8.24
C GLU A 87 -11.33 1.29 -7.76
N SER A 88 -11.01 0.04 -7.40
CA SER A 88 -9.63 -0.39 -7.30
C SER A 88 -9.06 -0.43 -8.71
N PHE A 89 -8.20 0.47 -9.04
CA PHE A 89 -7.58 0.61 -10.34
C PHE A 89 -6.87 -0.67 -10.82
N GLN A 90 -5.58 -0.63 -11.03
CA GLN A 90 -4.84 -1.81 -11.48
C GLN A 90 -4.47 -2.80 -10.38
N TYR A 91 -4.68 -2.44 -9.12
CA TYR A 91 -4.43 -3.37 -8.03
C TYR A 91 -5.43 -4.53 -8.09
N GLN A 92 -4.93 -5.70 -8.44
CA GLN A 92 -5.65 -6.96 -8.27
C GLN A 92 -5.02 -7.70 -7.09
N PRO A 93 -5.77 -7.92 -6.01
CA PRO A 93 -5.23 -8.60 -4.85
C PRO A 93 -4.75 -9.99 -5.25
N ASP A 94 -3.48 -10.26 -5.01
CA ASP A 94 -2.97 -11.62 -5.05
C ASP A 94 -3.48 -12.35 -3.80
N ASN A 95 -4.55 -13.11 -3.96
CA ASN A 95 -5.13 -13.90 -2.89
C ASN A 95 -4.35 -15.21 -2.63
N SER A 96 -3.23 -15.44 -3.32
CA SER A 96 -2.39 -16.60 -3.06
C SER A 96 -1.78 -16.48 -1.66
N GLY A 97 -2.17 -17.36 -0.77
CA GLY A 97 -1.74 -17.36 0.64
C GLY A 97 -2.55 -16.44 1.56
N LYS A 98 -3.57 -15.75 1.08
CA LYS A 98 -4.46 -14.97 1.93
C LYS A 98 -5.29 -15.92 2.82
N PRO A 99 -5.29 -15.70 4.15
CA PRO A 99 -6.07 -16.49 5.09
C PRO A 99 -7.56 -16.51 4.75
N ARG A 100 -8.22 -17.64 5.03
CA ARG A 100 -9.65 -17.81 4.72
C ARG A 100 -10.54 -16.78 5.41
N GLU A 101 -10.17 -16.39 6.62
CA GLU A 101 -10.85 -15.38 7.43
C GLU A 101 -10.89 -14.00 6.76
N LEU A 102 -9.92 -13.75 5.88
CA LEU A 102 -9.80 -12.48 5.16
C LEU A 102 -10.35 -12.55 3.73
N LEU A 103 -10.73 -13.75 3.24
CA LEU A 103 -11.28 -13.89 1.89
C LEU A 103 -12.66 -13.24 1.80
N GLY A 104 -12.81 -12.35 0.83
CA GLY A 104 -14.08 -11.62 0.62
C GLY A 104 -14.29 -10.42 1.55
N LEU A 105 -13.39 -10.20 2.53
CA LEU A 105 -13.43 -9.02 3.37
C LEU A 105 -13.04 -7.79 2.54
N ARG A 106 -13.80 -6.72 2.72
CA ARG A 106 -13.57 -5.43 2.08
C ARG A 106 -13.08 -4.43 3.11
N ASP A 107 -12.24 -3.51 2.71
CA ASP A 107 -11.66 -2.49 3.61
C ASP A 107 -12.73 -1.57 4.22
N ASP A 108 -13.88 -1.44 3.56
CA ASP A 108 -15.05 -0.66 4.00
C ASP A 108 -16.11 -1.50 4.74
N ASP A 109 -15.80 -2.76 5.05
CA ASP A 109 -16.72 -3.63 5.79
C ASP A 109 -16.90 -3.12 7.23
N ARG A 110 -18.10 -3.35 7.78
CA ARG A 110 -18.42 -2.98 9.18
C ARG A 110 -17.54 -3.67 10.22
N HIS A 111 -16.93 -4.81 9.87
CA HIS A 111 -16.03 -5.58 10.70
C HIS A 111 -14.55 -5.16 10.54
N VAL A 112 -14.28 -4.13 9.74
CA VAL A 112 -12.92 -3.62 9.53
C VAL A 112 -12.75 -2.28 10.24
N VAL A 113 -11.83 -2.25 11.19
CA VAL A 113 -11.33 -1.00 11.79
C VAL A 113 -10.07 -0.61 11.02
N PHE A 114 -10.19 0.45 10.21
CA PHE A 114 -9.07 0.92 9.38
C PHE A 114 -8.30 2.05 10.07
N VAL A 115 -6.99 1.85 10.21
CA VAL A 115 -6.04 2.82 10.79
C VAL A 115 -4.97 3.16 9.76
N ASP A 116 -4.93 4.41 9.31
CA ASP A 116 -3.88 4.94 8.44
C ASP A 116 -2.81 5.63 9.28
N VAL A 117 -1.60 5.06 9.33
CA VAL A 117 -0.47 5.63 10.07
C VAL A 117 0.57 6.32 9.19
N MET A 118 0.29 6.45 7.88
CA MET A 118 1.18 7.15 6.97
C MET A 118 1.39 8.63 7.34
N PRO A 119 0.36 9.39 7.78
CA PRO A 119 0.54 10.77 8.20
C PRO A 119 1.50 10.92 9.40
N GLN A 120 1.41 10.01 10.39
CA GLN A 120 2.29 10.00 11.56
C GLN A 120 3.74 9.68 11.17
N ALA A 121 3.91 8.65 10.32
CA ALA A 121 5.24 8.27 9.83
C ALA A 121 5.95 9.39 9.07
N GLN A 122 5.20 10.27 8.39
CA GLN A 122 5.78 11.43 7.69
C GLN A 122 6.22 12.56 8.64
N GLN A 123 5.62 12.63 9.81
CA GLN A 123 5.91 13.66 10.82
C GLN A 123 6.91 13.16 11.86
N ASP A 124 7.54 12.01 11.63
CA ASP A 124 8.40 11.30 12.61
C ASP A 124 7.68 11.07 13.96
N GLU A 125 6.34 10.96 13.92
CA GLU A 125 5.54 10.64 15.10
C GLU A 125 5.40 9.13 15.26
N ASP A 126 5.34 8.67 16.52
CA ASP A 126 5.13 7.26 16.83
C ASP A 126 3.71 6.81 16.39
N PRO A 127 3.59 5.86 15.46
CA PRO A 127 2.30 5.35 15.02
C PRO A 127 1.63 4.42 16.02
N GLN A 128 2.35 3.94 17.02
CA GLN A 128 1.87 2.94 17.96
C GLN A 128 0.59 3.35 18.73
N PRO A 129 0.45 4.59 19.21
CA PRO A 129 -0.78 5.00 19.90
C PRO A 129 -2.03 4.91 19.01
N ALA A 130 -1.93 5.28 17.74
CA ALA A 130 -3.05 5.19 16.80
C ALA A 130 -3.46 3.73 16.55
N ILE A 131 -2.48 2.84 16.36
CA ILE A 131 -2.72 1.41 16.16
C ILE A 131 -3.34 0.78 17.43
N MET A 132 -2.83 1.13 18.60
CA MET A 132 -3.38 0.64 19.86
C MET A 132 -4.81 1.14 20.11
N HIS A 133 -5.11 2.36 19.69
CA HIS A 133 -6.48 2.87 19.75
C HIS A 133 -7.41 2.07 18.83
N GLY A 134 -7.01 1.84 17.58
CA GLY A 134 -7.77 0.99 16.65
C GLY A 134 -8.04 -0.42 17.22
N LEU A 135 -7.08 -0.97 17.96
CA LEU A 135 -7.27 -2.26 18.63
C LEU A 135 -8.39 -2.24 19.69
N THR A 136 -8.57 -1.11 20.37
CA THR A 136 -9.65 -0.96 21.37
C THR A 136 -11.04 -0.79 20.75
N GLU A 137 -11.11 -0.47 19.47
CA GLU A 137 -12.36 -0.33 18.72
C GLU A 137 -12.91 -1.68 18.23
N LEU A 138 -12.10 -2.75 18.24
CA LEU A 138 -12.57 -4.10 17.90
C LEU A 138 -13.58 -4.57 18.97
N ARG A 139 -14.77 -4.90 18.53
CA ARG A 139 -15.90 -5.29 19.39
C ARG A 139 -16.05 -6.79 19.51
N ASP A 140 -15.80 -7.49 18.40
CA ASP A 140 -16.02 -8.91 18.25
C ASP A 140 -14.74 -9.64 17.82
N ASN A 141 -14.75 -10.97 17.96
CA ASN A 141 -13.66 -11.81 17.47
C ASN A 141 -13.58 -11.90 15.93
N GLU A 142 -14.64 -11.48 15.24
CA GLU A 142 -14.71 -11.41 13.79
C GLU A 142 -14.16 -10.10 13.23
N ASP A 143 -13.97 -9.10 14.11
CA ASP A 143 -13.44 -7.81 13.68
C ASP A 143 -11.96 -7.90 13.34
N VAL A 144 -11.58 -7.17 12.32
CA VAL A 144 -10.23 -7.10 11.76
C VAL A 144 -9.69 -5.69 11.89
N LEU A 145 -8.51 -5.54 12.46
CA LEU A 145 -7.77 -4.29 12.40
C LEU A 145 -6.94 -4.26 11.13
N LEU A 146 -7.23 -3.32 10.25
CA LEU A 146 -6.48 -3.06 9.02
C LEU A 146 -5.63 -1.82 9.20
N VAL A 147 -4.32 -1.99 9.15
CA VAL A 147 -3.35 -0.90 9.30
C VAL A 147 -2.66 -0.62 7.97
N ARG A 148 -2.69 0.62 7.50
CA ARG A 148 -1.87 1.08 6.39
C ARG A 148 -0.56 1.64 6.92
N HIS A 149 0.57 1.13 6.42
CA HIS A 149 1.91 1.47 6.87
C HIS A 149 2.89 1.63 5.69
N ALA A 150 4.01 2.33 5.89
CA ALA A 150 5.03 2.52 4.86
C ALA A 150 5.86 1.25 4.54
N PHE A 151 5.89 0.29 5.45
CA PHE A 151 6.64 -0.97 5.33
C PHE A 151 5.94 -2.08 6.14
N ASP A 152 6.33 -3.35 5.93
CA ASP A 152 5.85 -4.46 6.76
C ASP A 152 6.44 -4.35 8.19
N PRO A 153 5.64 -4.01 9.22
CA PRO A 153 6.12 -3.80 10.57
C PRO A 153 6.24 -5.13 11.34
N ILE A 154 7.21 -5.97 10.97
CA ILE A 154 7.43 -7.29 11.56
C ILE A 154 7.41 -7.27 13.11
N PRO A 155 8.11 -6.32 13.80
CA PRO A 155 8.07 -6.29 15.26
C PRO A 155 6.67 -6.06 15.85
N LEU A 156 5.83 -5.29 15.15
CA LEU A 156 4.44 -5.07 15.56
C LEU A 156 3.60 -6.33 15.35
N ARG A 157 3.83 -7.05 14.26
CA ARG A 157 3.15 -8.33 13.98
C ARG A 157 3.50 -9.37 15.03
N ASP A 158 4.76 -9.45 15.43
CA ASP A 158 5.20 -10.33 16.51
C ASP A 158 4.56 -9.96 17.85
N LEU A 159 4.49 -8.66 18.18
CA LEU A 159 3.82 -8.18 19.37
C LEU A 159 2.34 -8.60 19.41
N PHE A 160 1.65 -8.52 18.28
CA PHE A 160 0.23 -8.89 18.22
C PHE A 160 0.03 -10.40 18.21
N ALA A 161 0.97 -11.17 17.66
CA ALA A 161 0.95 -12.63 17.76
C ALA A 161 0.97 -13.09 19.22
N HIS A 162 1.77 -12.46 20.09
CA HIS A 162 1.76 -12.73 21.53
C HIS A 162 0.44 -12.38 22.22
N ARG A 163 -0.40 -11.57 21.59
CA ARG A 163 -1.74 -11.20 22.09
C ARG A 163 -2.86 -12.05 21.46
N GLY A 164 -2.52 -13.09 20.72
CA GLY A 164 -3.47 -14.01 20.12
C GLY A 164 -4.05 -13.55 18.77
N PHE A 165 -3.43 -12.56 18.13
CA PHE A 165 -3.79 -12.16 16.76
C PHE A 165 -2.90 -12.87 15.76
N ALA A 166 -3.49 -13.36 14.67
CA ALA A 166 -2.77 -13.65 13.45
C ALA A 166 -2.65 -12.38 12.61
N SER A 167 -1.69 -12.36 11.70
CA SER A 167 -1.50 -11.22 10.80
C SER A 167 -1.20 -11.67 9.38
N TRP A 168 -1.70 -10.89 8.43
CA TRP A 168 -1.36 -11.01 7.02
C TRP A 168 -1.05 -9.63 6.45
N ALA A 169 0.01 -9.52 5.64
CA ALA A 169 0.47 -8.25 5.10
C ALA A 169 0.64 -8.34 3.59
N GLU A 170 0.22 -7.30 2.90
CA GLU A 170 0.39 -7.14 1.45
C GLU A 170 0.87 -5.73 1.10
N GLU A 171 1.79 -5.63 0.14
CA GLU A 171 2.12 -4.36 -0.48
C GLU A 171 1.20 -4.15 -1.68
N ARG A 172 0.25 -3.23 -1.57
CA ARG A 172 -0.69 -2.91 -2.67
C ARG A 172 -0.10 -1.93 -3.66
N TYR A 173 0.64 -0.95 -3.16
CA TYR A 173 1.34 0.07 -3.94
C TYR A 173 2.72 0.29 -3.34
N PRO A 174 3.69 0.82 -4.09
CA PRO A 174 5.00 1.12 -3.55
C PRO A 174 4.92 1.98 -2.29
N ASN A 175 5.61 1.56 -1.22
CA ASN A 175 5.58 2.20 0.10
C ASN A 175 4.18 2.24 0.76
N ASN A 176 3.31 1.31 0.39
CA ASN A 176 1.95 1.21 0.95
C ASN A 176 1.62 -0.23 1.27
N TRP A 177 1.87 -0.60 2.51
CA TRP A 177 1.59 -1.89 3.07
C TRP A 177 0.26 -1.87 3.82
N TYR A 178 -0.52 -2.93 3.65
CA TYR A 178 -1.79 -3.14 4.30
C TYR A 178 -1.68 -4.39 5.16
N ILE A 179 -1.74 -4.21 6.49
CA ILE A 179 -1.53 -5.25 7.48
C ILE A 179 -2.85 -5.53 8.16
N TYR A 180 -3.32 -6.76 8.04
CA TYR A 180 -4.52 -7.25 8.68
C TYR A 180 -4.15 -7.98 9.95
N PHE A 181 -4.74 -7.56 11.07
CA PHE A 181 -4.67 -8.28 12.34
C PHE A 181 -6.06 -8.82 12.65
N TYR A 182 -6.16 -10.11 12.83
CA TYR A 182 -7.42 -10.81 13.03
C TYR A 182 -7.25 -11.95 14.05
N ARG A 183 -8.34 -12.41 14.64
CA ARG A 183 -8.31 -13.58 15.53
C ARG A 183 -8.57 -14.82 14.67
N PRO A 184 -7.64 -15.78 14.64
CA PRO A 184 -7.87 -17.00 13.91
C PRO A 184 -9.06 -17.75 14.51
N THR A 185 -10.02 -18.12 13.68
CA THR A 185 -11.11 -18.99 14.11
C THR A 185 -10.50 -20.31 14.54
N ALA A 186 -10.70 -20.70 15.79
CA ALA A 186 -10.20 -21.96 16.30
C ALA A 186 -10.89 -23.12 15.58
N LEU A 187 -10.36 -23.51 14.45
CA LEU A 187 -10.66 -24.82 13.85
C LEU A 187 -10.07 -25.87 14.78
N ALA A 188 -10.94 -26.62 15.44
CA ALA A 188 -10.58 -27.72 16.29
C ALA A 188 -9.54 -28.62 15.61
N GLY A 189 -8.34 -28.68 16.18
CA GLY A 189 -7.37 -29.74 15.98
C GLY A 189 -6.43 -29.63 14.79
N ALA A 190 -5.52 -28.64 14.76
CA ALA A 190 -4.26 -28.78 14.07
C ALA A 190 -3.17 -28.02 14.85
N VAL A 191 -2.14 -28.75 15.24
CA VAL A 191 -0.89 -28.18 15.77
C VAL A 191 -0.33 -27.28 14.67
N ALA A 192 -0.36 -25.96 14.88
CA ALA A 192 0.19 -25.02 13.93
C ALA A 192 1.70 -24.90 14.17
N ASP A 193 2.49 -25.39 13.21
CA ASP A 193 3.83 -24.88 13.02
C ASP A 193 3.72 -23.36 12.75
N PRO A 194 4.61 -22.52 13.32
CA PRO A 194 4.60 -21.10 13.05
C PRO A 194 4.82 -20.89 11.55
N PRO A 195 3.99 -20.06 10.87
CA PRO A 195 4.16 -19.81 9.45
C PRO A 195 5.55 -19.20 9.20
N ALA A 196 6.35 -19.93 8.42
CA ALA A 196 7.59 -19.39 7.88
C ALA A 196 7.27 -18.07 7.17
N ALA A 197 8.07 -17.04 7.48
CA ALA A 197 7.96 -15.75 6.84
C ALA A 197 8.01 -15.94 5.31
N VAL A 198 6.87 -15.80 4.66
CA VAL A 198 6.80 -15.80 3.20
C VAL A 198 7.34 -14.43 2.77
N VAL A 199 8.64 -14.40 2.50
CA VAL A 199 9.27 -13.30 1.80
C VAL A 199 8.68 -13.31 0.39
N GLY A 200 7.84 -12.34 0.10
CA GLY A 200 7.27 -12.16 -1.24
C GLY A 200 8.41 -12.05 -2.25
N SER A 201 8.52 -13.04 -3.12
CA SER A 201 9.49 -13.04 -4.21
C SER A 201 9.22 -11.87 -5.13
N VAL A 202 10.12 -10.90 -5.11
CA VAL A 202 10.27 -9.95 -6.22
C VAL A 202 10.54 -10.78 -7.47
N ARG A 203 9.56 -10.83 -8.36
CA ARG A 203 9.65 -11.56 -9.62
C ARG A 203 10.63 -10.82 -10.53
N ALA A 204 11.91 -11.19 -10.45
CA ALA A 204 12.90 -10.84 -11.46
C ALA A 204 12.49 -11.53 -12.76
N MET A 205 11.98 -10.77 -13.72
CA MET A 205 11.85 -11.23 -15.10
C MET A 205 13.26 -11.28 -15.68
N ALA A 206 13.85 -12.48 -15.68
CA ALA A 206 15.05 -12.74 -16.48
C ALA A 206 14.72 -12.58 -17.96
N ALA A 207 15.46 -11.69 -18.63
CA ALA A 207 15.53 -11.64 -20.07
C ALA A 207 16.19 -12.93 -20.55
N GLY A 208 15.43 -13.71 -21.29
CA GLY A 208 15.94 -14.85 -22.09
C GLY A 208 16.40 -14.35 -23.44
N ALA A 209 17.50 -14.87 -23.89
CA ALA A 209 18.25 -14.66 -25.12
C ALA A 209 17.40 -14.66 -26.42
#